data_e104e021a6b3aad89758b7c72869104f
#
_entry.id   e104e021a6b3aad89758b7c72869104f
#
_cell.length_a   1.000
_cell.length_b   1.000
_cell.length_c   1.000
_cell.angle_alpha   90.00
_cell.angle_beta   90.00
_cell.angle_gamma   90.00
#
_symmetry.space_group_name_H-M   'P 1'
#
loop_
_entity.id
_entity.type
_entity.pdbx_description
1 polymer ?
#
loop_
_entity_poly.entity_id
_entity_poly.type
_entity_poly.pdbx_seq_one_letter_code
_entity_poly.pdbx_strand_id
1 'polypeptide(L)'
;YGALGKEAPKETHPAYPKTGKQKGAATWRCKECHGWDYKGASGVYSKGGHYTGIQGIRNMTYASESVIVAILKNKTHGFDQLIPGKDMEALAHFVAHGQIDMDVYIDRATKKAKGNPARGERIFQTTCARCHGSDGKLINFKTPPKIEYIGTVANKNPWETLHKIRMGQPGVSMISMLAFDVRDHIDILAYAQTLPQK
;
A
#
# COMPACT_ATOMS: atom_id res chain seq x y z
N TYR A 1 12.79 0.81 -0.08
CA TYR A 1 14.20 1.12 0.16
C TYR A 1 14.71 0.47 1.45
N GLY A 2 14.03 0.62 2.59
CA GLY A 2 14.48 0.00 3.85
C GLY A 2 14.70 -1.50 3.76
N ALA A 3 13.81 -2.23 3.08
CA ALA A 3 13.94 -3.67 2.87
C ALA A 3 15.15 -4.08 2.02
N LEU A 4 15.65 -3.17 1.18
CA LEU A 4 16.82 -3.39 0.33
C LEU A 4 18.13 -2.90 0.99
N GLY A 5 18.08 -2.44 2.24
CA GLY A 5 19.23 -1.85 2.93
C GLY A 5 19.71 -0.53 2.32
N LYS A 6 18.92 0.10 1.46
CA LYS A 6 19.24 1.37 0.81
C LYS A 6 18.31 2.47 1.30
N GLU A 7 18.85 3.66 1.47
CA GLU A 7 18.04 4.86 1.70
C GLU A 7 17.46 5.38 0.39
N ALA A 8 16.23 5.91 0.44
CA ALA A 8 15.67 6.64 -0.69
C ALA A 8 16.46 7.94 -0.92
N PRO A 9 16.59 8.41 -2.18
CA PRO A 9 17.16 9.72 -2.45
C PRO A 9 16.48 10.81 -1.61
N LYS A 10 17.26 11.78 -1.12
CA LYS A 10 16.75 12.87 -0.27
C LYS A 10 15.99 13.91 -1.07
N GLU A 11 16.36 14.09 -2.33
CA GLU A 11 15.73 15.01 -3.27
C GLU A 11 14.34 14.52 -3.69
N THR A 12 13.51 15.47 -4.09
CA THR A 12 12.20 15.14 -4.69
C THR A 12 12.40 14.42 -6.02
N HIS A 13 11.64 13.35 -6.25
CA HIS A 13 11.69 12.59 -7.51
C HIS A 13 11.46 13.52 -8.72
N PRO A 14 12.31 13.47 -9.76
CA PRO A 14 12.23 14.43 -10.89
C PRO A 14 10.88 14.47 -11.61
N ALA A 15 10.20 13.33 -11.71
CA ALA A 15 8.87 13.25 -12.31
C ALA A 15 7.72 13.60 -11.35
N TYR A 16 8.00 13.89 -10.06
CA TYR A 16 6.96 14.29 -9.13
C TYR A 16 6.48 15.71 -9.44
N PRO A 17 5.17 15.97 -9.60
CA PRO A 17 4.68 17.28 -10.03
C PRO A 17 5.04 18.40 -9.06
N LYS A 18 5.43 19.56 -9.56
CA LYS A 18 5.74 20.74 -8.73
C LYS A 18 4.55 21.19 -7.86
N THR A 19 3.33 20.94 -8.33
CA THR A 19 2.08 21.21 -7.61
C THR A 19 1.78 20.22 -6.50
N GLY A 20 2.46 19.08 -6.47
CA GLY A 20 2.29 18.05 -5.46
C GLY A 20 2.77 18.50 -4.08
N LYS A 21 2.13 18.01 -3.02
CA LYS A 21 2.42 18.43 -1.64
C LYS A 21 3.54 17.64 -0.97
N GLN A 22 3.89 16.47 -1.49
CA GLN A 22 4.97 15.67 -0.92
C GLN A 22 6.34 16.19 -1.38
N LYS A 23 7.38 15.93 -0.59
CA LYS A 23 8.75 16.36 -0.84
C LYS A 23 9.74 15.22 -0.53
N GLY A 24 10.92 15.33 -1.10
CA GLY A 24 12.07 14.49 -0.79
C GLY A 24 11.80 12.99 -0.97
N ALA A 25 12.36 12.18 -0.08
CA ALA A 25 12.32 10.72 -0.13
C ALA A 25 10.89 10.11 -0.21
N ALA A 26 9.87 10.81 0.30
CA ALA A 26 8.48 10.35 0.19
C ALA A 26 8.02 10.21 -1.26
N THR A 27 8.49 11.09 -2.15
CA THR A 27 8.09 11.12 -3.57
C THR A 27 8.64 9.96 -4.40
N TRP A 28 9.59 9.18 -3.86
CA TRP A 28 10.13 7.98 -4.49
C TRP A 28 9.32 6.72 -4.20
N ARG A 29 8.23 6.85 -3.46
CA ARG A 29 7.31 5.74 -3.20
C ARG A 29 6.29 5.65 -4.34
N CYS A 30 6.19 4.51 -4.99
CA CYS A 30 5.27 4.27 -6.11
C CYS A 30 3.84 4.74 -5.80
N LYS A 31 3.39 4.49 -4.57
CA LYS A 31 2.05 4.86 -4.11
C LYS A 31 1.77 6.38 -4.08
N GLU A 32 2.80 7.24 -4.03
CA GLU A 32 2.59 8.70 -4.03
C GLU A 32 2.10 9.20 -5.40
N CYS A 33 2.47 8.49 -6.47
CA CYS A 33 2.00 8.78 -7.82
C CYS A 33 0.80 7.93 -8.21
N HIS A 34 0.84 6.63 -7.92
CA HIS A 34 -0.10 5.64 -8.46
C HIS A 34 -1.25 5.27 -7.51
N GLY A 35 -1.23 5.78 -6.27
CA GLY A 35 -2.25 5.50 -5.26
C GLY A 35 -2.15 4.10 -4.64
N TRP A 36 -2.72 3.93 -3.45
CA TRP A 36 -2.81 2.63 -2.80
C TRP A 36 -3.82 1.68 -3.47
N ASP A 37 -4.78 2.23 -4.22
CA ASP A 37 -5.76 1.49 -5.03
C ASP A 37 -5.27 1.24 -6.46
N TYR A 38 -4.02 1.61 -6.78
CA TYR A 38 -3.37 1.45 -8.08
C TYR A 38 -4.00 2.26 -9.21
N LYS A 39 -4.95 3.17 -8.91
CA LYS A 39 -5.72 3.94 -9.90
C LYS A 39 -5.23 5.40 -10.06
N GLY A 40 -4.25 5.82 -9.24
CA GLY A 40 -3.64 7.16 -9.32
C GLY A 40 -4.67 8.29 -9.31
N ALA A 41 -4.58 9.19 -10.28
CA ALA A 41 -5.49 10.33 -10.42
C ALA A 41 -6.96 9.94 -10.67
N SER A 42 -7.24 8.69 -11.08
CA SER A 42 -8.60 8.17 -11.25
C SER A 42 -9.08 7.39 -10.02
N GLY A 43 -8.27 7.33 -8.98
CA GLY A 43 -8.53 6.56 -7.78
C GLY A 43 -8.73 7.41 -6.53
N VAL A 44 -8.28 6.85 -5.40
CA VAL A 44 -8.35 7.53 -4.09
C VAL A 44 -7.50 8.79 -4.04
N TYR A 45 -6.57 8.96 -4.97
CA TYR A 45 -5.74 10.16 -5.12
C TYR A 45 -6.27 11.12 -6.20
N SER A 46 -7.54 11.02 -6.59
CA SER A 46 -8.18 11.94 -7.55
C SER A 46 -8.28 13.38 -7.04
N LYS A 47 -8.06 13.61 -5.74
CA LYS A 47 -8.08 14.92 -5.10
C LYS A 47 -7.29 14.94 -3.80
N GLY A 48 -7.11 16.13 -3.22
CA GLY A 48 -6.47 16.30 -1.91
C GLY A 48 -4.94 16.33 -1.98
N GLY A 49 -4.29 16.09 -0.83
CA GLY A 49 -2.85 16.27 -0.66
C GLY A 49 -1.95 15.29 -1.42
N HIS A 50 -2.50 14.20 -1.92
CA HIS A 50 -1.79 13.20 -2.71
C HIS A 50 -2.12 13.26 -4.20
N TYR A 51 -2.93 14.23 -4.64
CA TYR A 51 -3.23 14.39 -6.05
C TYR A 51 -2.01 14.83 -6.84
N THR A 52 -1.64 14.06 -7.84
CA THR A 52 -0.48 14.32 -8.71
C THR A 52 -0.87 14.48 -10.17
N GLY A 53 -2.10 14.14 -10.56
CA GLY A 53 -2.49 14.03 -11.97
C GLY A 53 -1.94 12.79 -12.69
N ILE A 54 -1.09 12.00 -12.03
CA ILE A 54 -0.46 10.83 -12.63
C ILE A 54 -1.44 9.66 -12.63
N GLN A 55 -1.48 8.93 -13.75
CA GLN A 55 -2.33 7.76 -13.89
C GLN A 55 -1.89 6.61 -12.98
N GLY A 56 -2.83 5.74 -12.65
CA GLY A 56 -2.56 4.49 -11.95
C GLY A 56 -1.88 3.45 -12.82
N ILE A 57 -1.57 2.32 -12.19
CA ILE A 57 -0.91 1.18 -12.85
C ILE A 57 -1.89 0.03 -13.16
N ARG A 58 -3.19 0.20 -12.92
CA ARG A 58 -4.20 -0.84 -13.19
C ARG A 58 -4.28 -1.24 -14.66
N ASN A 59 -4.03 -0.33 -15.57
CA ASN A 59 -4.00 -0.60 -17.01
C ASN A 59 -2.81 -1.47 -17.46
N MET A 60 -1.83 -1.70 -16.56
CA MET A 60 -0.70 -2.59 -16.82
C MET A 60 -0.96 -4.03 -16.35
N THR A 61 -2.16 -4.33 -15.87
CA THR A 61 -2.55 -5.71 -15.55
C THR A 61 -2.47 -6.58 -16.81
N TYR A 62 -1.77 -7.70 -16.71
CA TYR A 62 -1.42 -8.62 -17.80
C TYR A 62 -0.47 -8.06 -18.88
N ALA A 63 0.12 -6.89 -18.66
CA ALA A 63 1.20 -6.42 -19.53
C ALA A 63 2.44 -7.31 -19.38
N SER A 64 3.30 -7.32 -20.42
CA SER A 64 4.57 -8.03 -20.35
C SER A 64 5.45 -7.47 -19.23
N GLU A 65 5.98 -8.35 -18.39
CA GLU A 65 6.89 -7.96 -17.29
C GLU A 65 8.14 -7.26 -17.82
N SER A 66 8.67 -7.66 -18.97
CA SER A 66 9.83 -7.01 -19.60
C SER A 66 9.52 -5.55 -19.99
N VAL A 67 8.31 -5.28 -20.45
CA VAL A 67 7.86 -3.89 -20.72
C VAL A 67 7.77 -3.09 -19.44
N ILE A 68 7.24 -3.67 -18.37
CA ILE A 68 7.15 -3.00 -17.07
C ILE A 68 8.56 -2.72 -16.52
N VAL A 69 9.49 -3.68 -16.59
CA VAL A 69 10.90 -3.49 -16.21
C VAL A 69 11.53 -2.35 -17.00
N ALA A 70 11.31 -2.29 -18.32
CA ALA A 70 11.81 -1.21 -19.16
C ALA A 70 11.25 0.17 -18.74
N ILE A 71 9.97 0.22 -18.36
CA ILE A 71 9.32 1.44 -17.82
C ILE A 71 9.96 1.85 -16.49
N LEU A 72 10.18 0.91 -15.57
CA LEU A 72 10.80 1.21 -14.27
C LEU A 72 12.23 1.74 -14.41
N LYS A 73 12.95 1.29 -15.44
CA LYS A 73 14.32 1.73 -15.76
C LYS A 73 14.40 3.01 -16.58
N ASN A 74 13.32 3.44 -17.20
CA ASN A 74 13.34 4.58 -18.10
C ASN A 74 13.67 5.89 -17.36
N LYS A 75 13.99 6.94 -18.12
CA LYS A 75 14.35 8.26 -17.59
C LYS A 75 13.30 8.89 -16.67
N THR A 76 12.01 8.55 -16.88
CA THR A 76 10.90 9.07 -16.06
C THR A 76 10.88 8.47 -14.67
N HIS A 77 11.08 7.14 -14.55
CA HIS A 77 11.06 6.45 -13.28
C HIS A 77 12.42 6.41 -12.57
N GLY A 78 13.51 6.24 -13.32
CA GLY A 78 14.88 6.36 -12.81
C GLY A 78 15.29 5.31 -11.77
N PHE A 79 14.65 4.13 -11.74
CA PHE A 79 14.93 3.12 -10.73
C PHE A 79 16.06 2.15 -11.08
N ASP A 80 16.67 2.26 -12.27
CA ASP A 80 17.66 1.30 -12.76
C ASP A 80 18.84 1.07 -11.79
N GLN A 81 19.36 2.14 -11.18
CA GLN A 81 20.46 2.06 -10.21
C GLN A 81 20.02 1.95 -8.75
N LEU A 82 18.71 2.01 -8.50
CA LEU A 82 18.15 2.07 -7.14
C LEU A 82 17.55 0.74 -6.68
N ILE A 83 17.07 -0.09 -7.61
CA ILE A 83 16.40 -1.35 -7.33
C ILE A 83 17.18 -2.47 -8.02
N PRO A 84 17.62 -3.51 -7.28
CA PRO A 84 18.25 -4.69 -7.88
C PRO A 84 17.37 -5.37 -8.92
N GLY A 85 17.97 -5.96 -9.95
CA GLY A 85 17.25 -6.55 -11.08
C GLY A 85 16.16 -7.54 -10.68
N LYS A 86 16.47 -8.47 -9.77
CA LYS A 86 15.48 -9.46 -9.29
C LYS A 86 14.31 -8.83 -8.53
N ASP A 87 14.54 -7.74 -7.80
CA ASP A 87 13.47 -7.02 -7.09
C ASP A 87 12.63 -6.22 -8.08
N MET A 88 13.24 -5.74 -9.15
CA MET A 88 12.54 -5.07 -10.24
C MET A 88 11.65 -6.05 -11.02
N GLU A 89 12.11 -7.27 -11.25
CA GLU A 89 11.32 -8.37 -11.84
C GLU A 89 10.12 -8.72 -10.93
N ALA A 90 10.35 -8.84 -9.63
CA ALA A 90 9.27 -9.06 -8.66
C ALA A 90 8.24 -7.91 -8.63
N LEU A 91 8.69 -6.66 -8.76
CA LEU A 91 7.79 -5.50 -8.92
C LEU A 91 7.01 -5.57 -10.23
N ALA A 92 7.66 -5.93 -11.33
CA ALA A 92 6.99 -6.09 -12.63
C ALA A 92 5.94 -7.19 -12.58
N HIS A 93 6.26 -8.33 -11.95
CA HIS A 93 5.31 -9.40 -11.70
C HIS A 93 4.11 -8.92 -10.86
N PHE A 94 4.35 -8.18 -9.77
CA PHE A 94 3.27 -7.57 -9.00
C PHE A 94 2.39 -6.64 -9.86
N VAL A 95 2.99 -5.77 -10.67
CA VAL A 95 2.25 -4.83 -11.52
C VAL A 95 1.42 -5.59 -12.57
N ALA A 96 1.96 -6.66 -13.14
CA ALA A 96 1.25 -7.47 -14.14
C ALA A 96 0.15 -8.36 -13.52
N HIS A 97 0.41 -8.98 -12.36
CA HIS A 97 -0.40 -10.08 -11.86
C HIS A 97 -0.89 -9.93 -10.41
N GLY A 98 -0.19 -9.12 -9.60
CA GLY A 98 -0.46 -9.00 -8.15
C GLY A 98 -1.58 -8.01 -7.78
N GLN A 99 -2.01 -7.19 -8.72
CA GLN A 99 -3.03 -6.18 -8.46
C GLN A 99 -4.44 -6.78 -8.35
N ILE A 100 -5.24 -6.25 -7.43
CA ILE A 100 -6.68 -6.53 -7.36
C ILE A 100 -7.46 -5.23 -7.59
N ASP A 101 -8.70 -5.32 -8.06
CA ASP A 101 -9.60 -4.17 -8.07
C ASP A 101 -10.20 -3.98 -6.67
N MET A 102 -9.64 -3.05 -5.93
CA MET A 102 -10.05 -2.81 -4.55
C MET A 102 -11.46 -2.23 -4.41
N ASP A 103 -12.05 -1.66 -5.48
CA ASP A 103 -13.42 -1.14 -5.45
C ASP A 103 -14.48 -2.26 -5.37
N VAL A 104 -14.10 -3.48 -5.77
CA VAL A 104 -14.94 -4.66 -5.55
C VAL A 104 -15.15 -4.89 -4.04
N TYR A 105 -14.12 -4.60 -3.23
CA TYR A 105 -14.02 -4.99 -1.83
C TYR A 105 -14.19 -3.84 -0.84
N ILE A 106 -13.96 -2.61 -1.27
CA ILE A 106 -14.05 -1.42 -0.43
C ILE A 106 -15.02 -0.45 -1.07
N ASP A 107 -16.03 -0.03 -0.33
CA ASP A 107 -16.91 1.05 -0.75
C ASP A 107 -16.13 2.37 -0.73
N ARG A 108 -16.03 3.03 -1.86
CA ARG A 108 -15.20 4.23 -2.02
C ARG A 108 -15.76 5.44 -1.27
N ALA A 109 -17.07 5.55 -1.15
CA ALA A 109 -17.72 6.70 -0.51
C ALA A 109 -17.62 6.60 1.01
N THR A 110 -17.87 5.42 1.57
CA THR A 110 -17.89 5.18 3.02
C THR A 110 -16.54 4.69 3.56
N LYS A 111 -15.63 4.25 2.68
CA LYS A 111 -14.37 3.57 3.01
C LYS A 111 -14.54 2.26 3.76
N LYS A 112 -15.72 1.66 3.76
CA LYS A 112 -15.99 0.41 4.47
C LYS A 112 -15.62 -0.79 3.62
N ALA A 113 -14.95 -1.75 4.27
CA ALA A 113 -14.69 -3.06 3.69
C ALA A 113 -15.98 -3.88 3.63
N LYS A 114 -16.19 -4.57 2.51
CA LYS A 114 -17.34 -5.46 2.28
C LYS A 114 -17.03 -6.88 2.76
N GLY A 115 -16.47 -7.00 3.98
CA GLY A 115 -16.06 -8.25 4.61
C GLY A 115 -16.90 -8.60 5.83
N ASN A 116 -16.65 -9.80 6.37
CA ASN A 116 -17.25 -10.27 7.61
C ASN A 116 -16.30 -10.03 8.80
N PRO A 117 -16.57 -9.04 9.68
CA PRO A 117 -15.68 -8.71 10.78
C PRO A 117 -15.54 -9.84 11.80
N ALA A 118 -16.58 -10.66 12.06
CA ALA A 118 -16.48 -11.76 13.00
C ALA A 118 -15.55 -12.88 12.50
N ARG A 119 -15.52 -13.12 11.18
CA ARG A 119 -14.54 -14.02 10.58
C ARG A 119 -13.13 -13.41 10.58
N GLY A 120 -13.03 -12.13 10.28
CA GLY A 120 -11.78 -11.36 10.32
C GLY A 120 -11.16 -11.33 11.72
N GLU A 121 -11.99 -11.22 12.77
CA GLU A 121 -11.56 -11.29 14.17
C GLU A 121 -10.78 -12.56 14.46
N ARG A 122 -11.32 -13.73 14.10
CA ARG A 122 -10.64 -15.00 14.34
C ARG A 122 -9.26 -15.06 13.71
N ILE A 123 -9.14 -14.57 12.46
CA ILE A 123 -7.86 -14.56 11.75
C ILE A 123 -6.92 -13.52 12.37
N PHE A 124 -7.43 -12.33 12.71
CA PHE A 124 -6.64 -11.27 13.32
C PHE A 124 -6.07 -11.70 14.67
N GLN A 125 -6.91 -12.28 15.55
CA GLN A 125 -6.50 -12.69 16.89
C GLN A 125 -5.45 -13.81 16.87
N THR A 126 -5.50 -14.70 15.89
CA THR A 126 -4.53 -15.80 15.78
C THR A 126 -3.23 -15.41 15.05
N THR A 127 -3.30 -14.46 14.11
CA THR A 127 -2.16 -14.17 13.22
C THR A 127 -1.57 -12.78 13.46
N CYS A 128 -2.40 -11.77 13.65
CA CYS A 128 -1.98 -10.37 13.67
C CYS A 128 -1.79 -9.81 15.08
N ALA A 129 -2.59 -10.29 16.04
CA ALA A 129 -2.63 -9.76 17.40
C ALA A 129 -1.31 -9.95 18.17
N ARG A 130 -0.50 -10.95 17.80
CA ARG A 130 0.82 -11.16 18.41
C ARG A 130 1.71 -9.90 18.30
N CYS A 131 1.61 -9.17 17.19
CA CYS A 131 2.39 -7.95 16.96
C CYS A 131 1.57 -6.68 17.18
N HIS A 132 0.30 -6.69 16.82
CA HIS A 132 -0.55 -5.49 16.87
C HIS A 132 -1.33 -5.33 18.19
N GLY A 133 -1.35 -6.36 19.05
CA GLY A 133 -2.23 -6.42 20.22
C GLY A 133 -3.63 -6.91 19.87
N SER A 134 -4.32 -7.50 20.82
CA SER A 134 -5.70 -7.98 20.63
C SER A 134 -6.69 -6.85 20.32
N ASP A 135 -6.41 -5.65 20.82
CA ASP A 135 -7.14 -4.42 20.54
C ASP A 135 -6.52 -3.54 19.42
N GLY A 136 -5.43 -4.01 18.79
CA GLY A 136 -4.75 -3.32 17.71
C GLY A 136 -3.90 -2.13 18.13
N LYS A 137 -3.58 -1.95 19.43
CA LYS A 137 -2.91 -0.75 19.99
C LYS A 137 -1.46 -0.98 20.40
N LEU A 138 -0.91 -2.18 20.24
CA LEU A 138 0.47 -2.47 20.67
C LEU A 138 1.53 -1.70 19.85
N ILE A 139 1.25 -1.40 18.59
CA ILE A 139 2.15 -0.61 17.73
C ILE A 139 1.51 0.74 17.42
N ASN A 140 2.12 1.83 17.90
CA ASN A 140 1.81 3.18 17.44
C ASN A 140 2.63 3.50 16.20
N PHE A 141 1.99 3.78 15.07
CA PHE A 141 2.65 4.12 13.80
C PHE A 141 3.17 5.56 13.72
N LYS A 142 2.95 6.36 14.78
CA LYS A 142 3.46 7.73 14.91
C LYS A 142 4.38 7.89 16.10
N THR A 143 5.19 8.94 16.05
CA THR A 143 5.98 9.36 17.21
C THR A 143 5.09 10.06 18.23
N PRO A 144 5.14 9.66 19.51
CA PRO A 144 4.41 10.37 20.57
C PRO A 144 4.69 11.87 20.56
N PRO A 145 3.72 12.74 20.89
CA PRO A 145 2.41 12.39 21.44
C PRO A 145 1.35 12.02 20.39
N LYS A 146 1.71 11.95 19.12
CA LYS A 146 0.78 11.57 18.04
C LYS A 146 0.47 10.08 18.13
N ILE A 147 -0.80 9.75 17.96
CA ILE A 147 -1.30 8.36 18.02
C ILE A 147 -1.88 7.99 16.66
N GLU A 148 -1.49 6.80 16.18
CA GLU A 148 -2.06 6.17 14.99
C GLU A 148 -1.91 4.64 15.13
N TYR A 149 -3.03 3.97 15.34
CA TYR A 149 -3.10 2.52 15.47
C TYR A 149 -3.71 1.88 14.22
N ILE A 150 -3.73 0.55 14.18
CA ILE A 150 -4.25 -0.18 13.02
C ILE A 150 -5.72 0.19 12.73
N GLY A 151 -6.56 0.36 13.75
CA GLY A 151 -7.95 0.81 13.59
C GLY A 151 -8.04 2.21 12.95
N THR A 152 -7.11 3.10 13.29
CA THR A 152 -7.03 4.44 12.69
C THR A 152 -6.72 4.35 11.18
N VAL A 153 -5.69 3.57 10.81
CA VAL A 153 -5.27 3.44 9.39
C VAL A 153 -6.35 2.71 8.58
N ALA A 154 -6.93 1.63 9.12
CA ALA A 154 -7.98 0.86 8.47
C ALA A 154 -9.23 1.69 8.13
N ASN A 155 -9.59 2.66 8.99
CA ASN A 155 -10.72 3.54 8.71
C ASN A 155 -10.37 4.73 7.82
N LYS A 156 -9.18 5.31 7.95
CA LYS A 156 -8.76 6.47 7.15
C LYS A 156 -8.35 6.08 5.73
N ASN A 157 -7.61 4.98 5.61
CA ASN A 157 -7.01 4.52 4.35
C ASN A 157 -7.11 2.98 4.21
N PRO A 158 -8.30 2.43 4.02
CA PRO A 158 -8.49 0.99 3.90
C PRO A 158 -7.73 0.36 2.73
N TRP A 159 -7.46 1.10 1.67
CA TRP A 159 -6.65 0.64 0.52
C TRP A 159 -5.21 0.35 0.91
N GLU A 160 -4.60 1.23 1.71
CA GLU A 160 -3.27 0.99 2.28
C GLU A 160 -3.27 -0.23 3.18
N THR A 161 -4.27 -0.33 4.07
CA THR A 161 -4.38 -1.45 5.00
C THR A 161 -4.54 -2.76 4.25
N LEU A 162 -5.41 -2.82 3.23
CA LEU A 162 -5.60 -4.00 2.40
C LEU A 162 -4.32 -4.39 1.66
N HIS A 163 -3.62 -3.40 1.08
CA HIS A 163 -2.34 -3.67 0.44
C HIS A 163 -1.34 -4.30 1.42
N LYS A 164 -1.22 -3.75 2.63
CA LYS A 164 -0.29 -4.25 3.64
C LYS A 164 -0.68 -5.62 4.21
N ILE A 165 -1.96 -5.90 4.39
CA ILE A 165 -2.43 -7.24 4.76
C ILE A 165 -1.97 -8.25 3.71
N ARG A 166 -2.15 -7.95 2.42
CA ARG A 166 -1.78 -8.83 1.33
C ARG A 166 -0.28 -9.01 1.17
N MET A 167 0.47 -7.91 1.16
CA MET A 167 1.88 -7.89 0.73
C MET A 167 2.87 -7.83 1.89
N GLY A 168 2.41 -7.63 3.13
CA GLY A 168 3.28 -7.32 4.24
C GLY A 168 3.79 -5.87 4.21
N GLN A 169 4.77 -5.57 5.04
CA GLN A 169 5.42 -4.27 5.10
C GLN A 169 6.93 -4.46 4.96
N PRO A 170 7.55 -4.01 3.88
CA PRO A 170 8.99 -4.10 3.68
C PRO A 170 9.78 -3.40 4.81
N GLY A 171 10.87 -4.02 5.24
CA GLY A 171 11.77 -3.48 6.26
C GLY A 171 11.35 -3.73 7.71
N VAL A 172 10.21 -4.41 7.94
CA VAL A 172 9.76 -4.86 9.26
C VAL A 172 9.20 -6.29 9.18
N SER A 173 9.01 -6.92 10.33
CA SER A 173 8.55 -8.33 10.41
C SER A 173 7.06 -8.52 10.15
N MET A 174 6.40 -7.64 9.38
CA MET A 174 5.00 -7.83 8.98
C MET A 174 4.93 -8.83 7.83
N ILE A 175 4.31 -9.97 8.08
CA ILE A 175 4.18 -11.05 7.11
C ILE A 175 3.21 -10.71 5.98
N SER A 176 3.45 -11.27 4.81
CA SER A 176 2.50 -11.26 3.68
C SER A 176 1.46 -12.36 3.88
N MET A 177 0.20 -12.03 3.62
CA MET A 177 -0.93 -12.97 3.70
C MET A 177 -1.32 -13.50 2.30
N LEU A 178 -0.48 -13.39 1.29
CA LEU A 178 -0.80 -13.80 -0.09
C LEU A 178 -1.18 -15.28 -0.25
N ALA A 179 -0.77 -16.13 0.70
CA ALA A 179 -1.16 -17.54 0.71
C ALA A 179 -2.64 -17.75 1.11
N PHE A 180 -3.31 -16.73 1.65
CA PHE A 180 -4.71 -16.76 2.03
C PHE A 180 -5.60 -16.25 0.91
N ASP A 181 -6.89 -16.63 0.94
CA ASP A 181 -7.87 -16.13 0.00
C ASP A 181 -8.06 -14.60 0.16
N VAL A 182 -8.38 -13.93 -0.94
CA VAL A 182 -8.67 -12.50 -0.93
C VAL A 182 -9.80 -12.14 0.04
N ARG A 183 -10.78 -13.04 0.23
CA ARG A 183 -11.86 -12.85 1.20
C ARG A 183 -11.37 -12.78 2.63
N ASP A 184 -10.35 -13.58 2.98
CA ASP A 184 -9.74 -13.50 4.31
C ASP A 184 -9.10 -12.13 4.55
N HIS A 185 -8.43 -11.58 3.54
CA HIS A 185 -7.85 -10.23 3.62
C HIS A 185 -8.92 -9.16 3.85
N ILE A 186 -10.07 -9.28 3.17
CA ILE A 186 -11.18 -8.34 3.30
C ILE A 186 -11.85 -8.46 4.66
N ASP A 187 -12.01 -9.67 5.17
CA ASP A 187 -12.58 -9.92 6.50
C ASP A 187 -11.66 -9.36 7.60
N ILE A 188 -10.33 -9.56 7.48
CA ILE A 188 -9.34 -8.95 8.37
C ILE A 188 -9.45 -7.42 8.34
N LEU A 189 -9.56 -6.83 7.14
CA LEU A 189 -9.74 -5.37 7.01
C LEU A 189 -11.04 -4.91 7.67
N ALA A 190 -12.15 -5.63 7.44
CA ALA A 190 -13.43 -5.29 8.05
C ALA A 190 -13.36 -5.34 9.58
N TYR A 191 -12.68 -6.34 10.15
CA TYR A 191 -12.44 -6.39 11.60
C TYR A 191 -11.51 -5.25 12.07
N ALA A 192 -10.41 -4.99 11.36
CA ALA A 192 -9.49 -3.91 11.71
C ALA A 192 -10.20 -2.54 11.75
N GLN A 193 -11.26 -2.34 10.96
CA GLN A 193 -12.10 -1.14 11.02
C GLN A 193 -12.98 -1.04 12.27
N THR A 194 -13.17 -2.12 13.02
CA THR A 194 -13.90 -2.10 14.30
C THR A 194 -12.98 -1.80 15.49
N LEU A 195 -11.66 -1.91 15.30
CA LEU A 195 -10.68 -1.70 16.36
C LEU A 195 -10.57 -0.23 16.78
N PRO A 196 -10.12 0.04 18.03
CA PRO A 196 -9.92 1.38 18.53
C PRO A 196 -9.04 2.24 17.61
N GLN A 197 -9.41 3.52 17.50
CA GLN A 197 -8.65 4.49 16.68
C GLN A 197 -7.76 5.42 17.54
N LYS A 198 -7.96 5.37 18.86
CA LYS A 198 -7.23 6.17 19.87
C LYS A 198 -6.93 5.33 21.10
#